data_6a7a34005bc79a509ffd9415e90df49d
#
_entry.id   6a7a34005bc79a509ffd9415e90df49d
#
_cell.length_a   1.000
_cell.length_b   1.000
_cell.length_c   1.000
_cell.angle_alpha   90.00
_cell.angle_beta   90.00
_cell.angle_gamma   90.00
#
_symmetry.space_group_name_H-M   'P 1'
#
loop_
_entity.id
_entity.type
_entity.pdbx_description
1 polymer ?
#
loop_
_entity_poly.entity_id
_entity_poly.type
_entity_poly.pdbx_seq_one_letter_code
_entity_poly.pdbx_strand_id
1 'polypeptide(L)'
;MKCLKCGEQNPNSAKYCSNCHTLMTWTPDSDFEPDVTVKVSRIAITAILLALCGLFFVLPGLFVPVQGTSNLTSPSRGFFFLAGLIMSGIALVLGFISLIQVEISGGRRTGTSFAIGAILIPVIAALLPIWSAAARRPRSVAFRIVCGTNLSGLGKAMLIYANDYGDKFPRAGGKDGTWGTTVNWNAPTRTQAYGTDMTGNGGAATVSASLYLLVKYAEVTPKSFICVSGNTGGDKGVTEFRLSGNMNLFQLWDFGPQPWNHLSYSYHMPYGAYALTTSSNPGMAIAADRNPWMPSAGWNVKDFTKFNTVGGKTVTENGNTPTHNDEGQNVLFLDSHVNFESVSFCGINQDNIYTSWNGNDKSKGTAPKLGSQPANALDSLLVNDPPAQKP
;
A
#
# COMPACT_ATOMS: atom_id res chain seq x y z
N MET A 1 62.62 49.42 24.01
CA MET A 1 61.24 49.81 23.65
C MET A 1 60.91 51.20 24.17
N LYS A 2 60.03 51.93 23.49
CA LYS A 2 59.65 53.29 23.83
C LYS A 2 58.42 53.29 24.77
N CYS A 3 58.47 53.98 25.87
CA CYS A 3 57.34 54.08 26.80
C CYS A 3 56.17 54.87 26.19
N LEU A 4 54.98 54.25 26.09
CA LEU A 4 53.79 54.87 25.50
C LEU A 4 53.26 56.05 26.32
N LYS A 5 53.65 56.21 27.60
CA LYS A 5 53.16 57.26 28.47
C LYS A 5 54.02 58.51 28.48
N CYS A 6 55.35 58.33 28.46
CA CYS A 6 56.31 59.50 28.56
C CYS A 6 57.31 59.58 27.41
N GLY A 7 57.31 58.66 26.47
CA GLY A 7 58.19 58.66 25.30
C GLY A 7 59.64 58.23 25.57
N GLU A 8 60.04 57.90 26.78
CA GLU A 8 61.38 57.53 27.16
C GLU A 8 61.78 56.17 26.51
N GLN A 9 63.03 56.08 26.08
CA GLN A 9 63.64 54.88 25.50
C GLN A 9 64.15 53.99 26.62
N ASN A 10 63.63 52.75 26.71
CA ASN A 10 64.05 51.76 27.72
C ASN A 10 64.59 50.51 27.04
N PRO A 11 65.45 49.74 27.72
CA PRO A 11 65.88 48.43 27.27
C PRO A 11 64.69 47.53 26.96
N ASN A 12 64.78 46.65 25.94
CA ASN A 12 63.71 45.76 25.55
C ASN A 12 63.30 44.73 26.64
N SER A 13 64.13 44.57 27.65
CA SER A 13 63.91 43.71 28.83
C SER A 13 63.30 44.42 30.03
N ALA A 14 63.10 45.75 29.96
CA ALA A 14 62.59 46.52 31.10
C ALA A 14 61.12 46.27 31.35
N LYS A 15 60.77 45.84 32.54
CA LYS A 15 59.37 45.66 32.99
C LYS A 15 58.69 46.97 33.33
N TYR A 16 59.46 48.00 33.69
CA TYR A 16 58.96 49.31 34.06
C TYR A 16 59.77 50.38 33.38
N CYS A 17 59.11 51.48 32.99
CA CYS A 17 59.81 52.63 32.44
C CYS A 17 60.73 53.28 33.47
N SER A 18 62.00 53.56 33.08
CA SER A 18 62.99 54.18 33.95
C SER A 18 62.62 55.57 34.40
N ASN A 19 61.82 56.28 33.61
CA ASN A 19 61.44 57.67 33.90
C ASN A 19 60.08 57.80 34.63
N CYS A 20 59.04 57.13 34.20
CA CYS A 20 57.66 57.32 34.77
C CYS A 20 57.15 56.10 35.52
N HIS A 21 57.93 55.05 35.70
CA HIS A 21 57.64 53.79 36.40
C HIS A 21 56.38 53.06 35.94
N THR A 22 55.84 53.41 34.78
CA THR A 22 54.65 52.72 34.20
C THR A 22 55.09 51.30 33.73
N LEU A 23 54.28 50.29 34.01
CA LEU A 23 54.47 48.94 33.51
C LEU A 23 54.52 48.93 31.99
N MET A 24 55.61 48.45 31.43
CA MET A 24 55.78 48.34 29.99
C MET A 24 55.32 46.95 29.57
N THR A 25 54.05 46.86 29.14
CA THR A 25 53.54 45.63 28.53
C THR A 25 54.17 45.47 27.15
N TRP A 26 54.85 44.33 26.95
CA TRP A 26 55.31 43.95 25.62
C TRP A 26 54.06 43.61 24.79
N THR A 27 53.69 44.44 23.82
CA THR A 27 52.76 44.07 22.76
C THR A 27 53.60 43.43 21.67
N PRO A 28 53.39 42.16 21.35
CA PRO A 28 53.99 41.58 20.17
C PRO A 28 53.63 42.45 18.97
N ASP A 29 54.61 42.81 18.14
CA ASP A 29 54.34 43.50 16.87
C ASP A 29 53.20 42.83 16.15
N SER A 30 52.16 43.60 15.81
CA SER A 30 50.95 43.16 15.14
C SER A 30 51.17 42.70 13.72
N ASP A 31 52.44 42.63 13.27
CA ASP A 31 52.83 42.33 11.88
C ASP A 31 53.33 40.90 11.68
N PHE A 32 53.27 40.03 12.72
CA PHE A 32 53.50 38.61 12.54
C PHE A 32 52.17 37.85 12.61
N GLU A 33 51.25 38.09 11.67
CA GLU A 33 50.28 37.07 11.29
C GLU A 33 51.08 35.99 10.57
N PRO A 34 51.22 34.77 11.11
CA PRO A 34 51.71 33.68 10.31
C PRO A 34 50.65 33.48 9.22
N ASP A 35 51.02 33.67 7.98
CA ASP A 35 50.24 33.32 6.79
C ASP A 35 50.04 31.77 6.82
N VAL A 36 49.18 31.32 7.74
CA VAL A 36 48.78 29.93 7.84
C VAL A 36 47.71 29.74 6.76
N THR A 37 48.20 29.48 5.54
CA THR A 37 47.30 29.04 4.47
C THR A 37 46.62 27.75 4.90
N VAL A 38 45.41 27.90 5.45
CA VAL A 38 44.58 26.78 5.89
C VAL A 38 44.12 26.04 4.65
N LYS A 39 44.61 24.83 4.43
CA LYS A 39 44.27 24.01 3.26
C LYS A 39 43.13 23.04 3.61
N VAL A 40 42.10 23.02 2.78
CA VAL A 40 41.03 22.00 2.93
C VAL A 40 41.62 20.62 2.63
N SER A 41 41.28 19.66 3.47
CA SER A 41 41.72 18.27 3.29
C SER A 41 41.20 17.70 1.99
N ARG A 42 42.12 17.32 1.08
CA ARG A 42 41.75 16.67 -0.19
C ARG A 42 41.01 15.33 0.05
N ILE A 43 41.37 14.63 1.12
CA ILE A 43 40.70 13.37 1.50
C ILE A 43 39.24 13.60 1.94
N ALA A 44 38.97 14.74 2.63
CA ALA A 44 37.61 15.10 3.00
C ALA A 44 36.72 15.37 1.75
N ILE A 45 37.31 16.08 0.76
CA ILE A 45 36.60 16.36 -0.50
C ILE A 45 36.34 15.06 -1.28
N THR A 46 37.34 14.19 -1.42
CA THR A 46 37.15 12.91 -2.12
C THR A 46 36.16 12.00 -1.41
N ALA A 47 36.15 11.99 -0.07
CA ALA A 47 35.21 11.21 0.72
C ALA A 47 33.76 11.65 0.49
N ILE A 48 33.46 12.95 0.51
CA ILE A 48 32.11 13.44 0.28
C ILE A 48 31.63 13.23 -1.16
N LEU A 49 32.51 13.38 -2.13
CA LEU A 49 32.17 13.10 -3.53
C LEU A 49 31.82 11.62 -3.73
N LEU A 50 32.57 10.70 -3.12
CA LEU A 50 32.27 9.27 -3.14
C LEU A 50 30.95 8.94 -2.42
N ALA A 51 30.65 9.62 -1.30
CA ALA A 51 29.39 9.45 -0.59
C ALA A 51 28.19 9.88 -1.45
N LEU A 52 28.30 11.02 -2.14
CA LEU A 52 27.27 11.52 -3.06
C LEU A 52 27.08 10.62 -4.28
N CYS A 53 28.17 10.14 -4.88
CA CYS A 53 28.12 9.17 -5.97
C CYS A 53 27.48 7.84 -5.51
N GLY A 54 27.88 7.34 -4.34
CA GLY A 54 27.28 6.13 -3.77
C GLY A 54 25.77 6.28 -3.57
N LEU A 55 25.33 7.41 -3.01
CA LEU A 55 23.92 7.74 -2.84
C LEU A 55 23.17 7.77 -4.18
N PHE A 56 23.74 8.36 -5.23
CA PHE A 56 23.14 8.40 -6.56
C PHE A 56 22.89 7.01 -7.14
N PHE A 57 23.75 6.04 -6.89
CA PHE A 57 23.56 4.65 -7.33
C PHE A 57 22.60 3.85 -6.44
N VAL A 58 22.49 4.17 -5.15
CA VAL A 58 21.59 3.49 -4.21
C VAL A 58 20.15 3.99 -4.31
N LEU A 59 19.93 5.31 -4.51
CA LEU A 59 18.58 5.92 -4.55
C LEU A 59 17.61 5.27 -5.54
N PRO A 60 17.96 4.97 -6.80
CA PRO A 60 17.04 4.33 -7.74
C PRO A 60 16.54 2.95 -7.26
N GLY A 61 17.37 2.22 -6.50
CA GLY A 61 16.98 0.94 -5.90
C GLY A 61 15.99 1.07 -4.74
N LEU A 62 15.98 2.21 -4.05
CA LEU A 62 15.10 2.46 -2.90
C LEU A 62 13.68 2.90 -3.32
N PHE A 63 13.54 3.60 -4.46
CA PHE A 63 12.27 4.19 -4.90
C PHE A 63 11.51 3.38 -5.94
N VAL A 64 12.08 2.29 -6.46
CA VAL A 64 11.31 1.38 -7.33
C VAL A 64 10.37 0.55 -6.48
N PRO A 65 9.05 0.68 -6.64
CA PRO A 65 8.11 -0.18 -5.93
C PRO A 65 8.38 -1.62 -6.34
N VAL A 66 8.48 -2.52 -5.36
CA VAL A 66 8.54 -3.97 -5.55
C VAL A 66 7.15 -4.40 -6.06
N GLN A 67 6.89 -4.18 -7.34
CA GLN A 67 5.73 -4.72 -8.04
C GLN A 67 6.19 -5.95 -8.80
N GLY A 68 5.82 -7.10 -8.28
CA GLY A 68 6.00 -8.38 -8.96
C GLY A 68 7.46 -8.88 -8.93
N THR A 69 7.64 -10.07 -8.46
CA THR A 69 8.93 -10.78 -8.26
C THR A 69 9.74 -11.05 -9.54
N SER A 70 9.30 -10.57 -10.70
CA SER A 70 9.94 -10.83 -12.00
C SER A 70 11.02 -9.83 -12.43
N ASN A 71 11.20 -8.69 -11.75
CA ASN A 71 12.11 -7.62 -12.20
C ASN A 71 13.33 -7.36 -11.30
N LEU A 72 13.57 -8.17 -10.27
CA LEU A 72 14.79 -8.07 -9.46
C LEU A 72 16.03 -8.67 -10.16
N THR A 73 15.84 -9.36 -11.28
CA THR A 73 16.88 -10.13 -11.98
C THR A 73 17.48 -9.47 -13.22
N SER A 74 17.31 -8.15 -13.43
CA SER A 74 18.15 -7.52 -14.41
C SER A 74 19.58 -7.39 -13.82
N PRO A 75 20.58 -8.09 -14.33
CA PRO A 75 21.93 -8.12 -13.75
C PRO A 75 22.56 -6.71 -13.63
N SER A 76 22.12 -5.76 -14.43
CA SER A 76 22.54 -4.36 -14.37
C SER A 76 22.11 -3.65 -13.08
N ARG A 77 20.89 -3.88 -12.55
CA ARG A 77 20.42 -3.18 -11.34
C ARG A 77 21.14 -3.66 -10.08
N GLY A 78 21.34 -4.97 -9.94
CA GLY A 78 22.13 -5.56 -8.86
C GLY A 78 23.55 -5.03 -8.84
N PHE A 79 24.18 -4.89 -10.00
CA PHE A 79 25.50 -4.35 -10.14
C PHE A 79 25.61 -2.89 -9.67
N PHE A 80 24.70 -2.00 -10.11
CA PHE A 80 24.71 -0.59 -9.67
C PHE A 80 24.45 -0.45 -8.17
N PHE A 81 23.55 -1.21 -7.60
CA PHE A 81 23.29 -1.21 -6.16
C PHE A 81 24.51 -1.67 -5.37
N LEU A 82 25.18 -2.74 -5.77
CA LEU A 82 26.38 -3.24 -5.14
C LEU A 82 27.54 -2.23 -5.26
N ALA A 83 27.72 -1.62 -6.44
CA ALA A 83 28.69 -0.57 -6.64
C ALA A 83 28.45 0.63 -5.72
N GLY A 84 27.19 1.07 -5.57
CA GLY A 84 26.80 2.13 -4.64
C GLY A 84 27.13 1.82 -3.19
N LEU A 85 26.91 0.58 -2.74
CA LEU A 85 27.26 0.13 -1.38
C LEU A 85 28.77 0.15 -1.16
N ILE A 86 29.57 -0.33 -2.11
CA ILE A 86 31.04 -0.32 -2.03
C ILE A 86 31.55 1.12 -1.95
N MET A 87 31.07 2.02 -2.81
CA MET A 87 31.46 3.43 -2.80
C MET A 87 31.10 4.12 -1.47
N SER A 88 29.93 3.82 -0.92
CA SER A 88 29.50 4.32 0.39
C SER A 88 30.37 3.81 1.53
N GLY A 89 30.77 2.54 1.49
CA GLY A 89 31.72 1.97 2.46
C GLY A 89 33.10 2.63 2.42
N ILE A 90 33.65 2.86 1.21
CA ILE A 90 34.91 3.58 1.04
C ILE A 90 34.80 5.02 1.54
N ALA A 91 33.69 5.70 1.25
CA ALA A 91 33.43 7.06 1.72
C ALA A 91 33.42 7.17 3.26
N LEU A 92 32.82 6.20 3.95
CA LEU A 92 32.85 6.11 5.42
C LEU A 92 34.29 6.03 5.96
N VAL A 93 35.09 5.11 5.43
CA VAL A 93 36.48 4.91 5.86
C VAL A 93 37.30 6.18 5.64
N LEU A 94 37.21 6.78 4.45
CA LEU A 94 37.93 8.01 4.13
C LEU A 94 37.44 9.20 4.96
N GLY A 95 36.14 9.26 5.30
CA GLY A 95 35.57 10.25 6.19
C GLY A 95 36.20 10.20 7.60
N PHE A 96 36.31 9.01 8.18
CA PHE A 96 36.98 8.81 9.48
C PHE A 96 38.48 9.18 9.42
N ILE A 97 39.20 8.71 8.38
CA ILE A 97 40.61 9.06 8.19
C ILE A 97 40.79 10.59 8.08
N SER A 98 39.88 11.27 7.37
CA SER A 98 39.94 12.72 7.23
C SER A 98 39.68 13.45 8.55
N LEU A 99 38.75 13.00 9.39
CA LEU A 99 38.53 13.58 10.72
C LEU A 99 39.79 13.49 11.59
N ILE A 100 40.40 12.30 11.64
CA ILE A 100 41.65 12.10 12.37
C ILE A 100 42.77 13.01 11.85
N GLN A 101 42.90 13.14 10.54
CA GLN A 101 43.93 14.02 9.95
C GLN A 101 43.72 15.51 10.26
N VAL A 102 42.45 15.96 10.27
CA VAL A 102 42.12 17.35 10.62
C VAL A 102 42.48 17.62 12.09
N GLU A 103 42.17 16.70 12.96
CA GLU A 103 42.40 16.83 14.40
C GLU A 103 43.91 16.82 14.74
N ILE A 104 44.71 15.91 14.16
CA ILE A 104 46.13 15.83 14.35
C ILE A 104 46.87 17.04 13.72
N SER A 105 46.28 17.72 12.72
CA SER A 105 46.91 18.84 12.03
C SER A 105 47.07 20.12 12.86
N GLY A 106 46.47 20.19 14.06
CA GLY A 106 46.58 21.36 14.94
C GLY A 106 46.08 22.66 14.30
N GLY A 107 45.01 22.62 13.51
CA GLY A 107 44.42 23.79 12.84
C GLY A 107 44.99 24.12 11.45
N ARG A 108 46.03 23.38 10.97
CA ARG A 108 46.60 23.62 9.63
C ARG A 108 45.75 23.08 8.48
N ARG A 109 44.77 22.20 8.78
CA ARG A 109 43.80 21.63 7.83
C ARG A 109 42.38 21.87 8.30
N THR A 110 41.50 22.22 7.36
CA THR A 110 40.06 22.31 7.55
C THR A 110 39.35 21.26 6.70
N GLY A 111 38.05 21.09 6.92
CA GLY A 111 37.24 20.14 6.13
C GLY A 111 36.46 19.17 7.01
N THR A 112 36.32 19.44 8.32
CA THR A 112 35.52 18.68 9.27
C THR A 112 34.09 18.50 8.79
N SER A 113 33.48 19.56 8.22
CA SER A 113 32.10 19.48 7.71
C SER A 113 31.97 18.49 6.53
N PHE A 114 32.97 18.46 5.63
CA PHE A 114 32.99 17.49 4.52
C PHE A 114 33.19 16.06 5.02
N ALA A 115 34.06 15.87 6.02
CA ALA A 115 34.29 14.56 6.61
C ALA A 115 33.06 14.03 7.37
N ILE A 116 32.38 14.89 8.13
CA ILE A 116 31.10 14.55 8.80
C ILE A 116 30.03 14.21 7.75
N GLY A 117 29.90 14.99 6.69
CA GLY A 117 28.97 14.70 5.60
C GLY A 117 29.23 13.35 4.93
N ALA A 118 30.52 13.02 4.69
CA ALA A 118 30.93 11.75 4.11
C ALA A 118 30.58 10.53 5.00
N ILE A 119 30.44 10.72 6.31
CA ILE A 119 30.02 9.68 7.26
C ILE A 119 28.47 9.64 7.35
N LEU A 120 27.83 10.79 7.49
CA LEU A 120 26.38 10.85 7.72
C LEU A 120 25.56 10.41 6.51
N ILE A 121 25.95 10.78 5.29
CA ILE A 121 25.22 10.45 4.08
C ILE A 121 25.04 8.93 3.89
N PRO A 122 26.09 8.09 3.94
CA PRO A 122 25.95 6.64 3.84
C PRO A 122 25.13 6.03 4.98
N VAL A 123 25.29 6.53 6.22
CA VAL A 123 24.53 6.05 7.38
C VAL A 123 23.03 6.33 7.20
N ILE A 124 22.67 7.54 6.82
CA ILE A 124 21.28 7.91 6.53
C ILE A 124 20.74 7.06 5.38
N ALA A 125 21.48 6.92 4.30
CA ALA A 125 21.10 6.10 3.15
C ALA A 125 20.85 4.62 3.53
N ALA A 126 21.63 4.06 4.44
CA ALA A 126 21.45 2.71 4.96
C ALA A 126 20.22 2.56 5.88
N LEU A 127 19.87 3.61 6.62
CA LEU A 127 18.72 3.62 7.52
C LEU A 127 17.38 3.87 6.80
N LEU A 128 17.38 4.58 5.67
CA LEU A 128 16.17 4.91 4.91
C LEU A 128 15.32 3.68 4.51
N PRO A 129 15.87 2.56 4.00
CA PRO A 129 15.08 1.37 3.67
C PRO A 129 14.47 0.72 4.92
N ILE A 130 15.18 0.72 6.04
CA ILE A 130 14.67 0.19 7.32
C ILE A 130 13.48 1.04 7.80
N TRP A 131 13.64 2.35 7.77
CA TRP A 131 12.56 3.29 8.09
C TRP A 131 11.35 3.14 7.17
N SER A 132 11.58 3.05 5.86
CA SER A 132 10.49 2.90 4.87
C SER A 132 9.74 1.57 5.04
N ALA A 133 10.44 0.48 5.35
CA ALA A 133 9.84 -0.82 5.64
C ALA A 133 9.03 -0.79 6.94
N ALA A 134 9.56 -0.17 7.99
CA ALA A 134 8.86 0.00 9.26
C ALA A 134 7.60 0.87 9.13
N ALA A 135 7.62 1.91 8.31
CA ALA A 135 6.47 2.79 8.07
C ALA A 135 5.36 2.16 7.19
N ARG A 136 5.68 1.15 6.37
CA ARG A 136 4.69 0.47 5.51
C ARG A 136 3.76 -0.46 6.28
N ARG A 137 4.27 -1.17 7.30
CA ARG A 137 3.48 -2.12 8.10
C ARG A 137 2.27 -1.49 8.81
N PRO A 138 2.40 -0.38 9.55
CA PRO A 138 1.24 0.26 10.19
C PRO A 138 0.17 0.69 9.20
N ARG A 139 0.58 1.16 8.01
CA ARG A 139 -0.34 1.61 6.97
C ARG A 139 -1.16 0.45 6.39
N SER A 140 -0.56 -0.71 6.13
CA SER A 140 -1.29 -1.88 5.62
C SER A 140 -2.32 -2.39 6.63
N VAL A 141 -1.98 -2.42 7.92
CA VAL A 141 -2.91 -2.78 8.99
C VAL A 141 -4.06 -1.78 9.09
N ALA A 142 -3.79 -0.46 9.04
CA ALA A 142 -4.83 0.56 9.05
C ALA A 142 -5.82 0.40 7.88
N PHE A 143 -5.33 0.12 6.68
CA PHE A 143 -6.19 -0.13 5.53
C PHE A 143 -7.08 -1.37 5.70
N ARG A 144 -6.54 -2.48 6.25
CA ARG A 144 -7.35 -3.67 6.57
C ARG A 144 -8.49 -3.34 7.51
N ILE A 145 -8.22 -2.56 8.56
CA ILE A 145 -9.25 -2.14 9.52
C ILE A 145 -10.34 -1.32 8.82
N VAL A 146 -9.97 -0.36 7.97
CA VAL A 146 -10.94 0.47 7.24
C VAL A 146 -11.78 -0.40 6.30
N CYS A 147 -11.16 -1.30 5.52
CA CYS A 147 -11.89 -2.19 4.61
C CYS A 147 -12.81 -3.16 5.40
N GLY A 148 -12.34 -3.70 6.53
CA GLY A 148 -13.16 -4.51 7.42
C GLY A 148 -14.34 -3.73 8.02
N THR A 149 -14.15 -2.46 8.38
CA THR A 149 -15.23 -1.58 8.85
C THR A 149 -16.26 -1.32 7.75
N ASN A 150 -15.84 -1.11 6.51
CA ASN A 150 -16.75 -0.99 5.37
C ASN A 150 -17.58 -2.26 5.19
N LEU A 151 -16.96 -3.45 5.20
CA LEU A 151 -17.66 -4.72 5.11
C LEU A 151 -18.63 -4.93 6.27
N SER A 152 -18.25 -4.57 7.50
CA SER A 152 -19.17 -4.63 8.66
C SER A 152 -20.39 -3.71 8.47
N GLY A 153 -20.17 -2.50 7.91
CA GLY A 153 -21.25 -1.58 7.55
C GLY A 153 -22.19 -2.18 6.49
N LEU A 154 -21.62 -2.79 5.45
CA LEU A 154 -22.38 -3.48 4.42
C LEU A 154 -23.18 -4.66 4.99
N GLY A 155 -22.60 -5.46 5.90
CA GLY A 155 -23.29 -6.57 6.57
C GLY A 155 -24.53 -6.10 7.34
N LYS A 156 -24.41 -5.01 8.09
CA LYS A 156 -25.56 -4.41 8.80
C LYS A 156 -26.63 -3.93 7.81
N ALA A 157 -26.23 -3.29 6.72
CA ALA A 157 -27.16 -2.85 5.69
C ALA A 157 -27.86 -4.03 4.99
N MET A 158 -27.15 -5.16 4.78
CA MET A 158 -27.73 -6.39 4.25
C MET A 158 -28.79 -6.97 5.18
N LEU A 159 -28.57 -6.95 6.49
CA LEU A 159 -29.56 -7.42 7.46
C LEU A 159 -30.79 -6.51 7.52
N ILE A 160 -30.60 -5.18 7.46
CA ILE A 160 -31.70 -4.21 7.36
C ILE A 160 -32.50 -4.49 6.09
N TYR A 161 -31.82 -4.62 4.96
CA TYR A 161 -32.47 -4.96 3.69
C TYR A 161 -33.26 -6.28 3.80
N ALA A 162 -32.66 -7.33 4.35
CA ALA A 162 -33.29 -8.63 4.47
C ALA A 162 -34.57 -8.58 5.32
N ASN A 163 -34.58 -7.81 6.41
CA ASN A 163 -35.76 -7.60 7.25
C ASN A 163 -36.95 -7.04 6.45
N ASP A 164 -36.68 -6.13 5.50
CA ASP A 164 -37.75 -5.50 4.71
C ASP A 164 -38.11 -6.30 3.45
N TYR A 165 -37.27 -7.25 3.04
CA TYR A 165 -37.43 -7.99 1.78
C TYR A 165 -37.59 -9.52 2.00
N GLY A 166 -38.27 -9.92 3.11
CA GLY A 166 -38.64 -11.30 3.36
C GLY A 166 -37.47 -12.23 3.60
N ASP A 167 -36.56 -11.82 4.48
CA ASP A 167 -35.39 -12.54 4.93
C ASP A 167 -34.33 -12.84 3.84
N LYS A 168 -34.41 -12.16 2.67
CA LYS A 168 -33.53 -12.38 1.54
C LYS A 168 -32.44 -11.33 1.51
N PHE A 169 -31.22 -11.77 1.34
CA PHE A 169 -30.11 -10.86 1.05
C PHE A 169 -30.27 -10.19 -0.34
N PRO A 170 -29.59 -9.04 -0.59
CA PRO A 170 -29.76 -8.29 -1.83
C PRO A 170 -29.59 -9.16 -3.08
N ARG A 171 -30.62 -9.19 -3.91
CA ARG A 171 -30.66 -9.91 -5.18
C ARG A 171 -31.39 -9.10 -6.24
N ALA A 172 -30.65 -8.60 -7.21
CA ALA A 172 -31.22 -8.00 -8.41
C ALA A 172 -31.87 -9.10 -9.29
N GLY A 173 -32.82 -8.76 -10.14
CA GLY A 173 -33.51 -9.75 -10.96
C GLY A 173 -34.51 -10.67 -10.24
N GLY A 174 -34.61 -10.60 -8.90
CA GLY A 174 -35.60 -11.34 -8.11
C GLY A 174 -35.35 -12.85 -7.97
N LYS A 175 -36.41 -13.61 -7.65
CA LYS A 175 -36.38 -15.07 -7.66
C LYS A 175 -36.15 -15.55 -9.10
N ASP A 176 -35.44 -16.63 -9.28
CA ASP A 176 -35.09 -17.17 -10.60
C ASP A 176 -34.27 -16.22 -11.52
N GLY A 177 -33.68 -15.17 -10.94
CA GLY A 177 -32.76 -14.28 -11.63
C GLY A 177 -31.47 -15.00 -12.02
N THR A 178 -30.82 -14.52 -13.09
CA THR A 178 -29.56 -15.09 -13.60
C THR A 178 -28.43 -14.06 -13.55
N TRP A 179 -27.21 -14.55 -13.46
CA TRP A 179 -26.02 -13.71 -13.52
C TRP A 179 -25.79 -13.19 -14.94
N GLY A 180 -26.08 -11.90 -15.15
CA GLY A 180 -25.86 -11.19 -16.42
C GLY A 180 -24.56 -10.39 -16.40
N THR A 181 -24.14 -9.95 -17.58
CA THR A 181 -22.93 -9.13 -17.74
C THR A 181 -23.17 -7.64 -17.67
N THR A 182 -24.41 -7.20 -17.93
CA THR A 182 -24.81 -5.79 -17.96
C THR A 182 -26.26 -5.64 -17.52
N VAL A 183 -26.59 -4.47 -16.97
CA VAL A 183 -27.96 -4.06 -16.69
C VAL A 183 -28.24 -2.70 -17.32
N ASN A 184 -29.51 -2.36 -17.54
CA ASN A 184 -29.90 -1.00 -17.88
C ASN A 184 -29.92 -0.16 -16.60
N TRP A 185 -28.72 0.28 -16.17
CA TRP A 185 -28.42 0.85 -14.87
C TRP A 185 -29.19 2.14 -14.54
N ASN A 186 -29.70 2.88 -15.55
CA ASN A 186 -30.46 4.12 -15.41
C ASN A 186 -31.93 3.98 -15.88
N ALA A 187 -32.43 2.75 -15.93
CA ALA A 187 -33.81 2.50 -16.35
C ALA A 187 -34.83 3.15 -15.40
N PRO A 188 -36.01 3.56 -15.88
CA PRO A 188 -37.08 4.12 -15.04
C PRO A 188 -37.63 3.14 -14.02
N THR A 189 -37.64 1.84 -14.33
CA THR A 189 -38.23 0.79 -13.48
C THR A 189 -37.33 -0.41 -13.32
N ARG A 190 -37.52 -1.18 -12.25
CA ARG A 190 -36.80 -2.43 -11.98
C ARG A 190 -36.95 -3.46 -13.11
N THR A 191 -38.17 -3.57 -13.63
CA THR A 191 -38.48 -4.48 -14.76
C THR A 191 -37.64 -4.16 -15.98
N GLN A 192 -37.51 -2.87 -16.34
CA GLN A 192 -36.69 -2.44 -17.46
C GLN A 192 -35.18 -2.56 -17.16
N ALA A 193 -34.77 -2.39 -15.91
CA ALA A 193 -33.38 -2.50 -15.51
C ALA A 193 -32.84 -3.93 -15.63
N TYR A 194 -33.61 -4.91 -15.16
CA TYR A 194 -33.19 -6.30 -15.02
C TYR A 194 -33.91 -7.26 -15.97
N GLY A 195 -34.90 -6.81 -16.71
CA GLY A 195 -35.71 -7.69 -17.55
C GLY A 195 -36.59 -8.66 -16.74
N THR A 196 -37.01 -8.26 -15.52
CA THR A 196 -37.90 -9.08 -14.69
C THR A 196 -39.31 -9.11 -15.27
N ASP A 197 -40.08 -10.13 -14.91
CA ASP A 197 -41.52 -10.16 -15.18
C ASP A 197 -42.28 -9.12 -14.34
N MET A 198 -43.62 -9.05 -14.51
CA MET A 198 -44.46 -8.08 -13.79
C MET A 198 -44.56 -8.42 -12.29
N THR A 199 -44.21 -9.64 -11.86
CA THR A 199 -44.13 -10.05 -10.46
C THR A 199 -42.76 -9.76 -9.83
N GLY A 200 -41.80 -9.25 -10.62
CA GLY A 200 -40.44 -8.89 -10.17
C GLY A 200 -39.48 -10.07 -10.13
N ASN A 201 -39.82 -11.19 -10.79
CA ASN A 201 -39.03 -12.41 -10.85
C ASN A 201 -38.29 -12.55 -12.19
N GLY A 202 -37.38 -13.53 -12.27
CA GLY A 202 -36.53 -13.73 -13.46
C GLY A 202 -35.58 -12.58 -13.67
N GLY A 203 -35.23 -12.34 -14.92
CA GLY A 203 -34.32 -11.28 -15.34
C GLY A 203 -32.85 -11.67 -15.24
N ALA A 204 -32.00 -10.82 -15.83
CA ALA A 204 -30.55 -10.97 -15.79
C ALA A 204 -29.93 -9.72 -15.17
N ALA A 205 -29.10 -9.91 -14.15
CA ALA A 205 -28.47 -8.78 -13.49
C ALA A 205 -27.05 -9.13 -13.03
N THR A 206 -26.23 -8.11 -12.89
CA THR A 206 -24.86 -8.20 -12.38
C THR A 206 -24.86 -8.48 -10.88
N VAL A 207 -23.76 -8.96 -10.35
CA VAL A 207 -23.55 -9.11 -8.90
C VAL A 207 -23.49 -7.72 -8.24
N SER A 208 -22.86 -6.75 -8.92
CA SER A 208 -22.78 -5.36 -8.48
C SER A 208 -24.19 -4.71 -8.37
N ALA A 209 -25.09 -5.01 -9.29
CA ALA A 209 -26.48 -4.55 -9.19
C ALA A 209 -27.19 -5.09 -7.94
N SER A 210 -26.88 -6.32 -7.53
CA SER A 210 -27.41 -6.85 -6.26
C SER A 210 -26.91 -6.05 -5.06
N LEU A 211 -25.62 -5.72 -5.02
CA LEU A 211 -25.07 -4.85 -3.98
C LEU A 211 -25.58 -3.40 -4.07
N TYR A 212 -25.88 -2.91 -5.28
CA TYR A 212 -26.43 -1.57 -5.47
C TYR A 212 -27.80 -1.39 -4.81
N LEU A 213 -28.54 -2.47 -4.60
CA LEU A 213 -29.82 -2.41 -3.85
C LEU A 213 -29.63 -1.89 -2.42
N LEU A 214 -28.43 -2.03 -1.83
CA LEU A 214 -28.09 -1.42 -0.53
C LEU A 214 -27.96 0.11 -0.64
N VAL A 215 -27.45 0.64 -1.76
CA VAL A 215 -27.45 2.09 -2.00
C VAL A 215 -28.86 2.60 -2.10
N LYS A 216 -29.72 1.87 -2.81
CA LYS A 216 -31.08 2.28 -3.14
C LYS A 216 -32.05 2.18 -1.95
N TYR A 217 -31.95 1.12 -1.14
CA TYR A 217 -32.94 0.75 -0.13
C TYR A 217 -32.43 0.77 1.31
N ALA A 218 -31.11 0.77 1.52
CA ALA A 218 -30.49 0.84 2.83
C ALA A 218 -29.55 2.05 2.99
N GLU A 219 -29.65 3.03 2.09
CA GLU A 219 -28.93 4.32 2.12
C GLU A 219 -27.40 4.21 2.25
N VAL A 220 -26.81 3.11 1.79
CA VAL A 220 -25.37 2.92 1.81
C VAL A 220 -24.69 3.83 0.78
N THR A 221 -23.68 4.58 1.20
CA THR A 221 -22.94 5.43 0.28
C THR A 221 -22.03 4.63 -0.67
N PRO A 222 -21.89 5.01 -1.95
CA PRO A 222 -20.98 4.32 -2.88
C PRO A 222 -19.55 4.19 -2.40
N LYS A 223 -19.08 5.12 -1.58
CA LYS A 223 -17.75 5.09 -0.98
C LYS A 223 -17.49 3.85 -0.11
N SER A 224 -18.54 3.31 0.53
CA SER A 224 -18.45 2.12 1.39
C SER A 224 -18.11 0.85 0.62
N PHE A 225 -18.26 0.84 -0.72
CA PHE A 225 -17.93 -0.30 -1.57
C PHE A 225 -16.47 -0.28 -2.06
N ILE A 226 -15.68 0.70 -1.63
CA ILE A 226 -14.27 0.86 -2.04
C ILE A 226 -13.33 0.50 -0.91
N CYS A 227 -12.39 -0.41 -1.16
CA CYS A 227 -11.29 -0.69 -0.26
C CYS A 227 -10.16 0.33 -0.48
N VAL A 228 -9.81 1.07 0.57
CA VAL A 228 -8.77 2.13 0.51
C VAL A 228 -7.36 1.59 0.25
N SER A 229 -7.10 0.31 0.45
CA SER A 229 -5.82 -0.31 0.14
C SER A 229 -5.56 -0.42 -1.37
N GLY A 230 -6.58 -0.27 -2.20
CA GLY A 230 -6.50 -0.31 -3.65
C GLY A 230 -5.54 0.69 -4.28
N ASN A 231 -5.30 1.83 -3.62
CA ASN A 231 -4.32 2.81 -4.10
C ASN A 231 -2.85 2.39 -3.86
N THR A 232 -2.60 1.43 -2.98
CA THR A 232 -1.26 0.96 -2.60
C THR A 232 -1.00 -0.50 -2.89
N GLY A 233 -2.07 -1.28 -3.11
CA GLY A 233 -2.06 -2.72 -3.40
C GLY A 233 -2.57 -3.07 -4.80
N GLY A 234 -3.27 -4.18 -4.92
CA GLY A 234 -3.74 -4.74 -6.18
C GLY A 234 -4.99 -4.09 -6.80
N ASP A 235 -5.75 -3.26 -6.06
CA ASP A 235 -7.05 -2.74 -6.50
C ASP A 235 -6.94 -1.41 -7.29
N LYS A 236 -5.83 -1.24 -7.99
CA LYS A 236 -5.59 -0.07 -8.86
C LYS A 236 -6.66 0.01 -9.95
N GLY A 237 -7.28 1.17 -10.08
CA GLY A 237 -8.33 1.40 -11.09
C GLY A 237 -9.75 1.30 -10.56
N VAL A 238 -9.95 0.87 -9.29
CA VAL A 238 -11.26 0.96 -8.64
C VAL A 238 -11.42 2.33 -8.01
N THR A 239 -12.52 2.98 -8.33
CA THR A 239 -12.83 4.34 -7.88
C THR A 239 -14.25 4.42 -7.34
N GLU A 240 -14.47 5.34 -6.40
CA GLU A 240 -15.82 5.64 -5.91
C GLU A 240 -16.74 6.00 -7.07
N PHE A 241 -17.93 5.40 -7.10
CA PHE A 241 -18.97 5.78 -8.06
C PHE A 241 -19.51 7.17 -7.72
N ARG A 242 -19.40 8.08 -8.66
CA ARG A 242 -19.89 9.47 -8.54
C ARG A 242 -20.75 9.82 -9.71
N LEU A 243 -21.90 10.38 -9.43
CA LEU A 243 -22.80 10.89 -10.46
C LEU A 243 -22.30 12.23 -11.02
N SER A 244 -22.46 12.40 -12.32
CA SER A 244 -22.36 13.68 -13.00
C SER A 244 -23.77 14.20 -13.34
N GLY A 245 -24.03 15.45 -13.07
CA GLY A 245 -25.33 16.09 -13.38
C GLY A 245 -26.37 15.94 -12.28
N ASN A 246 -27.66 16.08 -12.64
CA ASN A 246 -28.80 16.14 -11.70
C ASN A 246 -29.43 14.76 -11.37
N MET A 247 -28.73 13.66 -11.65
CA MET A 247 -29.26 12.31 -11.36
C MET A 247 -29.15 12.01 -9.87
N ASN A 248 -30.12 11.26 -9.34
CA ASN A 248 -30.11 10.80 -7.96
C ASN A 248 -29.69 9.33 -7.90
N LEU A 249 -28.80 8.97 -6.94
CA LEU A 249 -28.35 7.60 -6.71
C LEU A 249 -29.53 6.61 -6.53
N PHE A 250 -30.59 7.04 -5.86
CA PHE A 250 -31.78 6.19 -5.64
C PHE A 250 -32.58 5.88 -6.91
N GLN A 251 -32.33 6.57 -8.00
CA GLN A 251 -32.98 6.30 -9.30
C GLN A 251 -32.27 5.22 -10.12
N LEU A 252 -31.03 4.90 -9.76
CA LEU A 252 -30.20 3.95 -10.49
C LEU A 252 -30.38 2.51 -10.03
N TRP A 253 -29.86 1.56 -10.83
CA TRP A 253 -29.98 0.12 -10.59
C TRP A 253 -28.63 -0.61 -10.57
N ASP A 254 -27.53 0.09 -10.85
CA ASP A 254 -26.16 -0.40 -10.71
C ASP A 254 -25.18 0.78 -10.62
N PHE A 255 -23.89 0.52 -10.37
CA PHE A 255 -22.80 1.51 -10.33
C PHE A 255 -22.39 2.00 -11.72
N GLY A 256 -23.35 2.42 -12.54
CA GLY A 256 -23.13 2.96 -13.87
C GLY A 256 -22.80 1.90 -14.94
N PRO A 257 -22.24 2.34 -16.08
CA PRO A 257 -22.01 1.47 -17.23
C PRO A 257 -20.84 0.50 -17.07
N GLN A 258 -19.96 0.72 -16.07
CA GLN A 258 -18.79 -0.10 -15.79
C GLN A 258 -18.71 -0.40 -14.28
N PRO A 259 -19.69 -1.14 -13.73
CA PRO A 259 -19.83 -1.31 -12.28
C PRO A 259 -18.63 -2.01 -11.64
N TRP A 260 -17.91 -2.86 -12.37
CA TRP A 260 -16.66 -3.50 -11.90
C TRP A 260 -15.54 -2.53 -11.52
N ASN A 261 -15.59 -1.27 -11.99
CA ASN A 261 -14.65 -0.21 -11.62
C ASN A 261 -15.02 0.50 -10.31
N HIS A 262 -16.15 0.17 -9.70
CA HIS A 262 -16.70 0.88 -8.55
C HIS A 262 -16.99 -0.05 -7.36
N LEU A 263 -16.44 -1.26 -7.38
CA LEU A 263 -16.66 -2.26 -6.35
C LEU A 263 -15.36 -2.99 -6.02
N SER A 264 -14.93 -2.93 -4.77
CA SER A 264 -13.73 -3.62 -4.25
C SER A 264 -14.01 -4.93 -3.55
N TYR A 265 -15.25 -5.38 -3.51
CA TYR A 265 -15.66 -6.57 -2.77
C TYR A 265 -16.33 -7.58 -3.70
N SER A 266 -16.09 -8.86 -3.44
CA SER A 266 -16.88 -9.98 -3.96
C SER A 266 -18.07 -10.24 -3.05
N TYR A 267 -19.12 -10.74 -3.63
CA TYR A 267 -20.37 -11.04 -2.93
C TYR A 267 -20.78 -12.47 -3.21
N HIS A 268 -21.40 -13.13 -2.22
CA HIS A 268 -21.91 -14.48 -2.41
C HIS A 268 -22.87 -14.52 -3.60
N MET A 269 -22.74 -15.57 -4.43
CA MET A 269 -23.57 -15.74 -5.62
C MET A 269 -25.04 -15.53 -5.30
N PRO A 270 -25.66 -14.41 -5.72
CA PRO A 270 -27.03 -14.09 -5.32
C PRO A 270 -28.08 -14.84 -6.14
N TYR A 271 -27.68 -15.55 -7.17
CA TYR A 271 -28.57 -16.26 -8.09
C TYR A 271 -28.53 -17.76 -7.90
N GLY A 272 -29.59 -18.46 -8.33
CA GLY A 272 -29.69 -19.92 -8.26
C GLY A 272 -30.26 -20.43 -6.94
N ALA A 273 -30.10 -21.75 -6.72
CA ALA A 273 -30.78 -22.48 -5.65
C ALA A 273 -30.24 -22.15 -4.26
N TYR A 274 -29.00 -21.70 -4.14
CA TYR A 274 -28.31 -21.50 -2.86
C TYR A 274 -28.09 -20.02 -2.52
N ALA A 275 -28.91 -19.12 -3.07
CA ALA A 275 -28.93 -17.73 -2.67
C ALA A 275 -29.23 -17.58 -1.17
N LEU A 276 -28.45 -16.76 -0.48
CA LEU A 276 -28.51 -16.67 0.99
C LEU A 276 -29.77 -15.96 1.49
N THR A 277 -30.21 -16.41 2.66
CA THR A 277 -31.24 -15.81 3.50
C THR A 277 -30.71 -15.65 4.92
N THR A 278 -31.45 -14.93 5.79
CA THR A 278 -31.10 -14.81 7.21
C THR A 278 -31.13 -16.16 7.96
N SER A 279 -31.81 -17.16 7.40
CA SER A 279 -31.90 -18.54 7.95
C SER A 279 -30.74 -19.44 7.47
N SER A 280 -29.85 -18.95 6.60
CA SER A 280 -28.69 -19.71 6.16
C SER A 280 -27.66 -19.86 7.30
N ASN A 281 -26.66 -20.74 7.14
CA ASN A 281 -25.71 -21.01 8.22
C ASN A 281 -24.89 -19.72 8.58
N PRO A 282 -24.80 -19.32 9.86
CA PRO A 282 -24.12 -18.12 10.31
C PRO A 282 -22.66 -18.02 9.90
N GLY A 283 -21.96 -19.15 9.73
CA GLY A 283 -20.56 -19.22 9.27
C GLY A 283 -20.37 -19.09 7.75
N MET A 284 -21.44 -18.84 6.97
CA MET A 284 -21.30 -18.59 5.53
C MET A 284 -20.60 -17.26 5.28
N ALA A 285 -19.59 -17.26 4.42
CA ALA A 285 -19.01 -16.01 3.92
C ALA A 285 -20.01 -15.38 2.95
N ILE A 286 -20.40 -14.12 3.21
CA ILE A 286 -21.37 -13.39 2.38
C ILE A 286 -20.73 -12.31 1.50
N ALA A 287 -19.62 -11.75 1.94
CA ALA A 287 -18.80 -10.84 1.14
C ALA A 287 -17.35 -10.85 1.62
N ALA A 288 -16.42 -10.56 0.73
CA ALA A 288 -15.01 -10.41 1.07
C ALA A 288 -14.33 -9.45 0.10
N ASP A 289 -13.08 -9.12 0.36
CA ASP A 289 -12.24 -8.49 -0.67
C ASP A 289 -12.28 -9.33 -1.95
N ARG A 290 -11.96 -8.75 -3.12
CA ARG A 290 -12.18 -9.36 -4.44
C ARG A 290 -11.58 -10.73 -4.62
N ASN A 291 -12.31 -11.58 -5.34
CA ASN A 291 -11.88 -12.91 -5.77
C ASN A 291 -10.63 -12.84 -6.66
N PRO A 292 -9.51 -13.50 -6.29
CA PRO A 292 -8.26 -13.43 -7.01
C PRO A 292 -8.29 -14.10 -8.39
N TRP A 293 -9.25 -14.98 -8.62
CA TRP A 293 -9.38 -15.78 -9.84
C TRP A 293 -10.42 -15.27 -10.82
N MET A 294 -11.01 -14.11 -10.54
CA MET A 294 -11.92 -13.45 -11.45
C MET A 294 -11.31 -12.19 -12.04
N PRO A 295 -11.60 -11.87 -13.33
CA PRO A 295 -11.19 -10.62 -13.91
C PRO A 295 -11.67 -9.41 -13.10
N SER A 296 -10.81 -8.42 -12.95
CA SER A 296 -11.09 -7.22 -12.18
C SER A 296 -10.39 -6.01 -12.78
N ALA A 297 -10.91 -4.82 -12.52
CA ALA A 297 -10.18 -3.60 -12.84
C ALA A 297 -8.88 -3.55 -12.04
N GLY A 298 -7.79 -3.24 -12.70
CA GLY A 298 -6.51 -2.92 -12.07
C GLY A 298 -5.56 -4.06 -11.78
N TRP A 299 -5.94 -5.33 -11.96
CA TRP A 299 -5.00 -6.45 -11.85
C TRP A 299 -5.27 -7.58 -12.86
N ASN A 300 -4.25 -8.41 -13.07
CA ASN A 300 -4.41 -9.66 -13.82
C ASN A 300 -4.96 -10.76 -12.92
N VAL A 301 -5.82 -11.61 -13.50
CA VAL A 301 -6.33 -12.82 -12.82
C VAL A 301 -5.15 -13.68 -12.38
N LYS A 302 -5.17 -14.14 -11.13
CA LYS A 302 -4.17 -15.07 -10.64
C LYS A 302 -4.30 -16.43 -11.31
N ASP A 303 -3.18 -17.07 -11.52
CA ASP A 303 -3.11 -18.44 -12.06
C ASP A 303 -3.56 -19.45 -10.99
N PHE A 304 -4.76 -20.00 -11.15
CA PHE A 304 -5.34 -20.98 -10.23
C PHE A 304 -4.50 -22.26 -10.09
N THR A 305 -3.70 -22.61 -11.10
CA THR A 305 -2.86 -23.81 -11.05
C THR A 305 -1.72 -23.69 -10.02
N LYS A 306 -1.34 -22.47 -9.67
CA LYS A 306 -0.32 -22.18 -8.65
C LYS A 306 -0.84 -22.24 -7.22
N PHE A 307 -2.16 -22.29 -7.03
CA PHE A 307 -2.79 -22.40 -5.72
C PHE A 307 -2.86 -23.86 -5.28
N ASN A 308 -2.45 -24.10 -4.02
CA ASN A 308 -2.65 -25.36 -3.35
C ASN A 308 -2.89 -25.11 -1.86
N THR A 309 -3.76 -25.87 -1.25
CA THR A 309 -4.09 -25.81 0.18
C THR A 309 -3.04 -26.51 1.05
N VAL A 310 -2.28 -27.43 0.45
CA VAL A 310 -1.17 -28.13 1.09
C VAL A 310 0.14 -27.59 0.52
N GLY A 311 0.90 -26.89 1.36
CA GLY A 311 2.17 -26.30 0.93
C GLY A 311 2.63 -25.18 1.83
N GLY A 312 3.72 -24.55 1.47
CA GLY A 312 4.22 -23.40 2.22
C GLY A 312 3.39 -22.14 1.97
N LYS A 313 3.61 -21.11 2.78
CA LYS A 313 2.90 -19.83 2.75
C LYS A 313 2.74 -19.24 1.34
N THR A 314 3.80 -19.25 0.53
CA THR A 314 3.80 -18.71 -0.85
C THR A 314 2.76 -19.39 -1.75
N VAL A 315 2.48 -20.67 -1.53
CA VAL A 315 1.54 -21.45 -2.35
C VAL A 315 0.10 -21.19 -1.92
N THR A 316 -0.15 -21.12 -0.60
CA THR A 316 -1.48 -20.82 -0.05
C THR A 316 -1.88 -19.37 -0.29
N GLU A 317 -0.94 -18.42 -0.27
CA GLU A 317 -1.16 -17.00 -0.57
C GLU A 317 -1.61 -16.74 -2.03
N ASN A 318 -1.40 -17.69 -2.95
CA ASN A 318 -1.98 -17.58 -4.30
C ASN A 318 -3.52 -17.60 -4.29
N GLY A 319 -4.13 -18.11 -3.21
CA GLY A 319 -5.59 -18.05 -2.99
C GLY A 319 -6.09 -16.74 -2.42
N ASN A 320 -5.22 -15.86 -1.95
CA ASN A 320 -5.62 -14.60 -1.33
C ASN A 320 -5.80 -13.49 -2.36
N THR A 321 -6.60 -12.48 -2.00
CA THR A 321 -6.81 -11.30 -2.83
C THR A 321 -5.53 -10.47 -2.98
N PRO A 322 -5.24 -9.89 -4.16
CA PRO A 322 -4.15 -8.92 -4.32
C PRO A 322 -4.40 -7.59 -3.57
N THR A 323 -5.63 -7.30 -3.18
CA THR A 323 -6.04 -6.05 -2.54
C THR A 323 -5.19 -5.71 -1.31
N HIS A 324 -4.84 -6.72 -0.50
CA HIS A 324 -4.00 -6.58 0.69
C HIS A 324 -2.61 -7.22 0.54
N ASN A 325 -2.00 -7.12 -0.65
CA ASN A 325 -0.66 -7.63 -0.96
C ASN A 325 -0.52 -9.15 -0.75
N ASP A 326 -1.56 -9.90 -1.08
CA ASP A 326 -1.64 -11.36 -0.95
C ASP A 326 -1.55 -11.90 0.49
N GLU A 327 -1.49 -11.02 1.50
CA GLU A 327 -1.37 -11.42 2.91
C GLU A 327 -2.65 -12.01 3.49
N GLY A 328 -3.79 -11.83 2.83
CA GLY A 328 -5.11 -12.28 3.24
C GLY A 328 -6.23 -11.38 2.71
N GLN A 329 -7.41 -11.56 3.22
CA GLN A 329 -8.63 -10.82 2.88
C GLN A 329 -9.50 -10.56 4.09
N ASN A 330 -10.23 -9.43 4.10
CA ASN A 330 -11.34 -9.26 5.02
C ASN A 330 -12.51 -10.09 4.52
N VAL A 331 -13.13 -10.84 5.41
CA VAL A 331 -14.30 -11.68 5.13
C VAL A 331 -15.41 -11.31 6.07
N LEU A 332 -16.57 -10.99 5.50
CA LEU A 332 -17.81 -10.78 6.20
C LEU A 332 -18.60 -12.09 6.21
N PHE A 333 -18.97 -12.55 7.37
CA PHE A 333 -19.81 -13.73 7.59
C PHE A 333 -21.27 -13.35 7.84
N LEU A 334 -22.16 -14.33 7.71
CA LEU A 334 -23.61 -14.10 7.74
C LEU A 334 -24.11 -13.60 9.10
N ASP A 335 -23.43 -13.94 10.19
CA ASP A 335 -23.69 -13.40 11.54
C ASP A 335 -23.19 -11.96 11.73
N SER A 336 -22.74 -11.32 10.64
CA SER A 336 -22.21 -9.95 10.56
C SER A 336 -20.84 -9.71 11.19
N HIS A 337 -20.12 -10.73 11.66
CA HIS A 337 -18.73 -10.54 12.04
C HIS A 337 -17.83 -10.42 10.81
N VAL A 338 -16.74 -9.67 10.96
CA VAL A 338 -15.70 -9.52 9.93
C VAL A 338 -14.35 -9.92 10.51
N ASN A 339 -13.69 -10.86 9.83
CA ASN A 339 -12.33 -11.27 10.16
C ASN A 339 -11.36 -10.99 9.01
N PHE A 340 -10.09 -10.73 9.34
CA PHE A 340 -9.02 -10.76 8.35
C PHE A 340 -8.43 -12.17 8.29
N GLU A 341 -8.75 -12.89 7.23
CA GLU A 341 -8.34 -14.28 7.03
C GLU A 341 -7.08 -14.35 6.18
N SER A 342 -6.07 -15.09 6.64
CA SER A 342 -4.78 -15.23 5.95
C SER A 342 -4.79 -16.28 4.83
N VAL A 343 -5.87 -17.04 4.69
CA VAL A 343 -6.08 -18.05 3.65
C VAL A 343 -7.50 -17.96 3.11
N SER A 344 -7.70 -18.33 1.84
CA SER A 344 -9.01 -18.28 1.21
C SER A 344 -9.94 -19.43 1.61
N PHE A 345 -9.43 -20.53 2.17
CA PHE A 345 -10.21 -21.67 2.64
C PHE A 345 -10.61 -21.51 4.12
N CYS A 346 -11.30 -20.41 4.38
CA CYS A 346 -11.78 -19.99 5.71
C CYS A 346 -13.30 -20.12 5.90
N GLY A 347 -14.01 -20.63 4.91
CA GLY A 347 -15.44 -20.91 4.99
C GLY A 347 -15.77 -22.15 5.84
N ILE A 348 -17.03 -22.55 5.86
CA ILE A 348 -17.55 -23.69 6.66
C ILE A 348 -16.77 -24.96 6.35
N ASN A 349 -16.21 -25.60 7.38
CA ASN A 349 -15.41 -26.81 7.24
C ASN A 349 -14.21 -26.67 6.29
N GLN A 350 -13.54 -25.51 6.30
CA GLN A 350 -12.41 -25.18 5.40
C GLN A 350 -12.82 -25.07 3.92
N ASP A 351 -14.06 -24.66 3.66
CA ASP A 351 -14.48 -24.30 2.32
C ASP A 351 -13.74 -23.09 1.80
N ASN A 352 -13.38 -23.09 0.51
CA ASN A 352 -12.72 -21.96 -0.12
C ASN A 352 -13.76 -20.96 -0.60
N ILE A 353 -13.81 -19.82 0.07
CA ILE A 353 -14.82 -18.77 -0.17
C ILE A 353 -14.85 -18.20 -1.59
N TYR A 354 -13.82 -18.43 -2.39
CA TYR A 354 -13.69 -17.90 -3.75
C TYR A 354 -13.89 -18.93 -4.86
N THR A 355 -14.14 -20.20 -4.52
CA THR A 355 -14.32 -21.28 -5.49
C THR A 355 -15.62 -21.99 -5.28
N SER A 356 -16.10 -22.70 -6.30
CA SER A 356 -17.20 -23.64 -6.14
C SER A 356 -16.65 -25.01 -5.78
N TRP A 357 -17.26 -25.68 -4.81
CA TRP A 357 -16.84 -27.02 -4.43
C TRP A 357 -17.13 -28.04 -5.53
N ASN A 358 -16.10 -28.80 -5.90
CA ASN A 358 -16.19 -29.78 -6.98
C ASN A 358 -16.55 -31.21 -6.52
N GLY A 359 -16.87 -31.38 -5.24
CA GLY A 359 -17.22 -32.67 -4.63
C GLY A 359 -16.03 -33.44 -4.05
N ASN A 360 -14.80 -33.15 -4.45
CA ASN A 360 -13.59 -33.85 -3.99
C ASN A 360 -12.78 -33.05 -2.95
N ASP A 361 -12.50 -31.81 -3.25
CA ASP A 361 -11.68 -30.94 -2.40
C ASP A 361 -12.37 -29.56 -2.29
N LYS A 362 -13.08 -29.33 -1.20
CA LYS A 362 -13.74 -28.06 -0.92
C LYS A 362 -12.78 -26.92 -0.60
N SER A 363 -11.60 -27.24 -0.05
CA SER A 363 -10.60 -26.23 0.29
C SER A 363 -9.89 -25.68 -0.93
N LYS A 364 -9.80 -26.45 -2.01
CA LYS A 364 -9.30 -25.99 -3.31
C LYS A 364 -10.44 -25.57 -4.22
N GLY A 365 -11.43 -26.41 -4.42
CA GLY A 365 -12.57 -26.18 -5.29
C GLY A 365 -12.20 -26.00 -6.76
N THR A 366 -13.07 -25.27 -7.48
CA THR A 366 -12.92 -24.88 -8.89
C THR A 366 -13.07 -23.39 -9.02
N ALA A 367 -12.14 -22.73 -9.71
CA ALA A 367 -12.19 -21.28 -9.94
C ALA A 367 -13.47 -20.89 -10.68
N PRO A 368 -14.19 -19.83 -10.26
CA PRO A 368 -15.46 -19.46 -10.85
C PRO A 368 -15.28 -18.80 -12.21
N LYS A 369 -16.31 -18.93 -12.99
CA LYS A 369 -16.55 -18.22 -14.25
C LYS A 369 -17.97 -17.68 -14.27
N LEU A 370 -18.29 -16.82 -15.22
CA LEU A 370 -19.65 -16.34 -15.40
C LEU A 370 -20.64 -17.53 -15.48
N GLY A 371 -21.68 -17.50 -14.66
CA GLY A 371 -22.66 -18.59 -14.53
C GLY A 371 -22.32 -19.67 -13.51
N SER A 372 -21.14 -19.64 -12.87
CA SER A 372 -20.83 -20.57 -11.76
C SER A 372 -21.84 -20.45 -10.62
N GLN A 373 -22.15 -21.58 -9.99
CA GLN A 373 -23.09 -21.68 -8.88
C GLN A 373 -22.44 -22.36 -7.68
N PRO A 374 -22.84 -22.06 -6.44
CA PRO A 374 -22.47 -22.86 -5.29
C PRO A 374 -22.90 -24.31 -5.50
N ALA A 375 -22.10 -25.27 -5.09
CA ALA A 375 -22.41 -26.69 -5.23
C ALA A 375 -23.47 -27.18 -4.24
N ASN A 376 -23.58 -26.53 -3.08
CA ASN A 376 -24.54 -26.85 -2.02
C ASN A 376 -24.74 -25.65 -1.08
N ALA A 377 -25.61 -25.79 -0.08
CA ALA A 377 -25.96 -24.74 0.88
C ALA A 377 -24.83 -24.34 1.86
N LEU A 378 -23.69 -25.05 1.86
CA LEU A 378 -22.52 -24.77 2.69
C LEU A 378 -21.30 -24.31 1.87
N ASP A 379 -21.45 -24.17 0.57
CA ASP A 379 -20.43 -23.71 -0.37
C ASP A 379 -20.51 -22.18 -0.51
N SER A 380 -19.53 -21.46 0.03
CA SER A 380 -19.44 -20.01 -0.02
C SER A 380 -18.79 -19.55 -1.31
N LEU A 381 -19.56 -19.32 -2.35
CA LEU A 381 -19.03 -18.86 -3.64
C LEU A 381 -19.10 -17.33 -3.74
N LEU A 382 -18.02 -16.64 -3.38
CA LEU A 382 -17.88 -15.17 -3.54
C LEU A 382 -17.39 -14.81 -4.93
N VAL A 383 -18.15 -14.00 -5.66
CA VAL A 383 -17.88 -13.61 -7.04
C VAL A 383 -17.95 -12.10 -7.22
N ASN A 384 -17.36 -11.61 -8.28
CA ASN A 384 -17.47 -10.22 -8.76
C ASN A 384 -17.69 -10.22 -10.27
N ASP A 385 -18.28 -9.13 -10.77
CA ASP A 385 -18.52 -9.01 -12.21
C ASP A 385 -17.20 -8.81 -12.96
N PRO A 386 -16.98 -9.59 -14.05
CA PRO A 386 -15.84 -9.35 -14.91
C PRO A 386 -16.04 -8.07 -15.74
N PRO A 387 -14.96 -7.38 -16.11
CA PRO A 387 -15.04 -6.33 -17.13
C PRO A 387 -15.72 -6.88 -18.39
N ALA A 388 -16.58 -6.08 -19.03
CA ALA A 388 -17.18 -6.48 -20.29
C ALA A 388 -16.08 -6.85 -21.27
N GLN A 389 -16.16 -8.04 -21.84
CA GLN A 389 -15.25 -8.44 -22.91
C GLN A 389 -15.49 -7.49 -24.07
N LYS A 390 -14.42 -6.82 -24.55
CA LYS A 390 -14.51 -6.08 -25.81
C LYS A 390 -14.94 -7.05 -26.90
N PRO A 391 -15.98 -6.71 -27.67
CA PRO A 391 -16.42 -7.53 -28.79
C PRO A 391 -15.30 -7.71 -29.83
#